data_2bed22753e5e5c8d388e03d01cf03706
#
_entry.id   2bed22753e5e5c8d388e03d01cf03706
#
_cell.length_a   1.000
_cell.length_b   1.000
_cell.length_c   1.000
_cell.angle_alpha   90.00
_cell.angle_beta   90.00
_cell.angle_gamma   90.00
#
_symmetry.space_group_name_H-M   'P 1'
#
loop_
_entity.id
_entity.type
_entity.pdbx_description
1 polymer ?
#
loop_
_entity_poly.entity_id
_entity_poly.type
_entity_poly.pdbx_seq_one_letter_code
_entity_poly.pdbx_strand_id
1 'polypeptide(L)'
;MTQGWIRDGHLVFGFLSKYPAGCKEDLAVTAKKKANENGFSLNVTRNTKPTLFDPNHPAVTIMTDTYNRLTKNKAKPFVMSGGTYARKLPRAFACGTGMPLPPAPEGLFLKGHGDYHQPDEAISLKRVEMALVIYIKGILEICRKVKL
;
A
#
# COMPACT_ATOMS: atom_id res chain seq x y z
N MET A 1 0.27 -11.41 9.17
CA MET A 1 -0.79 -12.22 9.80
C MET A 1 -0.31 -13.64 9.80
N THR A 2 -0.28 -14.29 10.95
CA THR A 2 0.09 -15.71 11.10
C THR A 2 -1.12 -16.44 11.61
N GLN A 3 -1.46 -17.55 10.99
CA GLN A 3 -2.57 -18.41 11.38
C GLN A 3 -2.01 -19.82 11.58
N GLY A 4 -2.52 -20.52 12.58
CA GLY A 4 -2.17 -21.92 12.85
C GLY A 4 -3.44 -22.78 12.93
N TRP A 5 -3.39 -23.98 12.37
CA TRP A 5 -4.48 -24.96 12.44
C TRP A 5 -3.92 -26.38 12.37
N ILE A 6 -4.73 -27.35 12.72
CA ILE A 6 -4.41 -28.77 12.56
C ILE A 6 -5.17 -29.30 11.35
N ARG A 7 -4.47 -29.96 10.45
CA ARG A 7 -5.03 -30.60 9.26
C ARG A 7 -4.39 -31.99 9.08
N ASP A 8 -5.20 -33.01 8.97
CA ASP A 8 -4.77 -34.39 8.75
C ASP A 8 -3.67 -34.85 9.76
N GLY A 9 -3.81 -34.48 11.04
CA GLY A 9 -2.84 -34.77 12.10
C GLY A 9 -1.55 -33.92 12.06
N HIS A 10 -1.43 -33.00 11.15
CA HIS A 10 -0.29 -32.10 11.02
C HIS A 10 -0.59 -30.69 11.54
N LEU A 11 0.36 -30.09 12.22
CA LEU A 11 0.31 -28.68 12.59
C LEU A 11 0.72 -27.83 11.38
N VAL A 12 -0.19 -26.97 10.92
CA VAL A 12 0.00 -26.13 9.73
C VAL A 12 0.05 -24.67 10.14
N PHE A 13 1.04 -23.93 9.64
CA PHE A 13 1.16 -22.49 9.84
C PHE A 13 1.07 -21.76 8.50
N GLY A 14 0.16 -20.78 8.40
CA GLY A 14 0.10 -19.86 7.30
C GLY A 14 0.68 -18.49 7.70
N PHE A 15 1.60 -17.95 6.91
CA PHE A 15 2.13 -16.62 7.14
C PHE A 15 2.28 -15.82 5.84
N LEU A 16 2.22 -14.51 5.96
CA LEU A 16 2.44 -13.56 4.88
C LEU A 16 3.75 -12.82 5.12
N SER A 17 4.70 -12.98 4.21
CA SER A 17 5.92 -12.18 4.19
C SER A 17 5.81 -11.06 3.16
N LYS A 18 6.26 -9.86 3.53
CA LYS A 18 6.33 -8.68 2.65
C LYS A 18 7.79 -8.26 2.51
N TYR A 19 8.24 -8.01 1.30
CA TYR A 19 9.64 -7.68 1.02
C TYR A 19 9.75 -6.53 0.01
N PRO A 20 10.83 -5.71 0.09
CA PRO A 20 11.05 -4.59 -0.80
C PRO A 20 11.51 -5.02 -2.19
N ALA A 21 11.33 -4.15 -3.19
CA ALA A 21 11.75 -4.39 -4.56
C ALA A 21 13.28 -4.57 -4.72
N GLY A 22 14.08 -4.07 -3.77
CA GLY A 22 15.54 -4.23 -3.77
C GLY A 22 16.05 -5.56 -3.23
N CYS A 23 15.17 -6.45 -2.78
CA CYS A 23 15.59 -7.76 -2.31
C CYS A 23 16.14 -8.59 -3.47
N LYS A 24 17.44 -8.94 -3.42
CA LYS A 24 18.13 -9.72 -4.45
C LYS A 24 17.94 -11.23 -4.26
N GLU A 25 17.60 -11.67 -3.06
CA GLU A 25 17.39 -13.08 -2.75
C GLU A 25 15.99 -13.53 -3.17
N ASP A 26 15.89 -14.74 -3.69
CA ASP A 26 14.60 -15.42 -3.79
C ASP A 26 14.17 -15.88 -2.40
N LEU A 27 13.35 -15.06 -1.77
CA LEU A 27 12.87 -15.33 -0.41
C LEU A 27 12.06 -16.62 -0.30
N ALA A 28 11.42 -17.07 -1.38
CA ALA A 28 10.68 -18.33 -1.38
C ALA A 28 11.65 -19.52 -1.30
N VAL A 29 12.76 -19.45 -2.04
CA VAL A 29 13.81 -20.48 -1.99
C VAL A 29 14.49 -20.49 -0.63
N THR A 30 14.89 -19.31 -0.12
CA THR A 30 15.56 -19.18 1.18
C THR A 30 14.65 -19.66 2.31
N ALA A 31 13.37 -19.27 2.31
CA ALA A 31 12.40 -19.72 3.30
C ALA A 31 12.16 -21.25 3.25
N LYS A 32 12.08 -21.81 2.05
CA LYS A 32 11.92 -23.26 1.88
C LYS A 32 13.13 -24.04 2.41
N LYS A 33 14.33 -23.56 2.13
CA LYS A 33 15.57 -24.14 2.67
C LYS A 33 15.55 -24.12 4.21
N LYS A 34 15.26 -22.95 4.81
CA LYS A 34 15.19 -22.79 6.27
C LYS A 34 14.10 -23.65 6.90
N ALA A 35 12.94 -23.78 6.28
CA ALA A 35 11.89 -24.67 6.76
C ALA A 35 12.37 -26.12 6.81
N ASN A 36 12.96 -26.62 5.72
CA ASN A 36 13.47 -28.00 5.63
C ASN A 36 14.58 -28.27 6.67
N GLU A 37 15.50 -27.32 6.87
CA GLU A 37 16.56 -27.44 7.90
C GLU A 37 15.99 -27.61 9.33
N ASN A 38 14.75 -27.16 9.56
CA ASN A 38 14.07 -27.25 10.85
C ASN A 38 12.93 -28.30 10.88
N GLY A 39 12.91 -29.24 9.95
CA GLY A 39 11.93 -30.32 9.92
C GLY A 39 10.52 -29.91 9.44
N PHE A 40 10.37 -28.75 8.84
CA PHE A 40 9.10 -28.29 8.26
C PHE A 40 9.10 -28.39 6.74
N SER A 41 7.95 -28.65 6.17
CA SER A 41 7.71 -28.54 4.74
C SER A 41 7.04 -27.19 4.45
N LEU A 42 7.60 -26.40 3.52
CA LEU A 42 7.03 -25.10 3.14
C LEU A 42 6.41 -25.17 1.74
N ASN A 43 5.14 -24.83 1.65
CA ASN A 43 4.43 -24.61 0.40
C ASN A 43 4.18 -23.12 0.17
N VAL A 44 4.65 -22.60 -0.96
CA VAL A 44 4.43 -21.19 -1.35
C VAL A 44 3.17 -21.11 -2.20
N THR A 45 2.06 -20.72 -1.58
CA THR A 45 0.77 -20.61 -2.27
C THR A 45 0.66 -19.42 -3.17
N ARG A 46 1.42 -18.35 -2.87
CA ARG A 46 1.45 -17.11 -3.66
C ARG A 46 2.79 -16.41 -3.54
N ASN A 47 3.40 -16.06 -4.66
CA ASN A 47 4.56 -15.17 -4.72
C ASN A 47 4.28 -14.06 -5.74
N THR A 48 4.26 -12.82 -5.27
CA THR A 48 3.99 -11.65 -6.12
C THR A 48 5.16 -10.70 -6.02
N LYS A 49 5.77 -10.40 -7.15
CA LYS A 49 6.89 -9.44 -7.20
C LYS A 49 6.45 -8.06 -6.70
N PRO A 50 7.31 -7.37 -5.92
CA PRO A 50 7.09 -5.98 -5.56
C PRO A 50 7.00 -5.10 -6.82
N THR A 51 6.18 -4.05 -6.73
CA THR A 51 6.10 -3.02 -7.77
C THR A 51 6.91 -1.82 -7.31
N LEU A 52 7.78 -1.33 -8.17
CA LEU A 52 8.54 -0.10 -7.96
C LEU A 52 8.27 0.85 -9.12
N PHE A 53 7.89 2.06 -8.79
CA PHE A 53 7.83 3.18 -9.72
C PHE A 53 8.89 4.20 -9.31
N ASP A 54 9.52 4.85 -10.29
CA ASP A 54 10.57 5.84 -10.00
C ASP A 54 10.00 7.02 -9.19
N PRO A 55 10.43 7.22 -7.94
CA PRO A 55 9.95 8.32 -7.12
C PRO A 55 10.33 9.71 -7.66
N ASN A 56 11.34 9.79 -8.53
CA ASN A 56 11.80 11.03 -9.16
C ASN A 56 11.11 11.30 -10.52
N HIS A 57 10.21 10.41 -10.95
CA HIS A 57 9.47 10.63 -12.18
C HIS A 57 8.69 11.95 -12.14
N PRO A 58 8.72 12.78 -13.20
CA PRO A 58 8.07 14.10 -13.19
C PRO A 58 6.59 14.07 -12.76
N ALA A 59 5.83 13.05 -13.14
CA ALA A 59 4.45 12.91 -12.73
C ALA A 59 4.29 12.71 -11.22
N VAL A 60 5.21 11.96 -10.57
CA VAL A 60 5.21 11.78 -9.11
C VAL A 60 5.53 13.09 -8.41
N THR A 61 6.53 13.82 -8.90
CA THR A 61 6.91 15.14 -8.38
C THR A 61 5.74 16.12 -8.48
N ILE A 62 5.09 16.22 -9.64
CA ILE A 62 3.93 17.11 -9.85
C ILE A 62 2.79 16.77 -8.89
N MET A 63 2.45 15.47 -8.73
CA MET A 63 1.40 15.08 -7.80
C MET A 63 1.76 15.39 -6.35
N THR A 64 3.01 15.16 -5.95
CA THR A 64 3.50 15.45 -4.60
C THR A 64 3.48 16.95 -4.32
N ASP A 65 3.94 17.77 -5.25
CA ASP A 65 3.95 19.24 -5.12
C ASP A 65 2.53 19.80 -5.09
N THR A 66 1.64 19.29 -5.93
CA THR A 66 0.22 19.65 -5.92
C THR A 66 -0.43 19.34 -4.58
N TYR A 67 -0.19 18.13 -4.04
CA TYR A 67 -0.64 17.73 -2.72
C TYR A 67 -0.09 18.69 -1.65
N ASN A 68 1.22 18.92 -1.60
CA ASN A 68 1.87 19.74 -0.59
C ASN A 68 1.36 21.19 -0.62
N ARG A 69 1.19 21.75 -1.81
CA ARG A 69 0.67 23.11 -2.00
C ARG A 69 -0.76 23.26 -1.48
N LEU A 70 -1.63 22.30 -1.78
CA LEU A 70 -3.05 22.36 -1.42
C LEU A 70 -3.31 22.02 0.05
N THR A 71 -2.52 21.11 0.62
CA THR A 71 -2.67 20.68 2.01
C THR A 71 -1.76 21.43 2.99
N LYS A 72 -0.86 22.29 2.48
CA LYS A 72 0.20 22.95 3.27
C LYS A 72 1.10 21.94 4.00
N ASN A 73 1.28 20.74 3.44
CA ASN A 73 2.10 19.68 3.99
C ASN A 73 3.50 19.64 3.33
N LYS A 74 4.37 18.77 3.82
CA LYS A 74 5.72 18.47 3.28
C LYS A 74 5.88 16.98 3.06
N ALA A 75 4.88 16.35 2.47
CA ALA A 75 4.90 14.92 2.18
C ALA A 75 5.96 14.59 1.12
N LYS A 76 6.45 13.35 1.18
CA LYS A 76 7.34 12.76 0.17
C LYS A 76 6.69 11.46 -0.33
N PRO A 77 7.03 10.99 -1.54
CA PRO A 77 6.67 9.65 -1.97
C PRO A 77 7.15 8.62 -0.94
N PHE A 78 6.34 7.60 -0.70
CA PHE A 78 6.67 6.55 0.27
C PHE A 78 6.33 5.17 -0.28
N VAL A 79 6.93 4.15 0.30
CA VAL A 79 6.65 2.76 0.00
C VAL A 79 5.61 2.24 0.99
N MET A 80 4.52 1.67 0.47
CA MET A 80 3.55 1.02 1.33
C MET A 80 3.68 -0.50 1.29
N SER A 81 3.41 -1.15 2.39
CA SER A 81 3.50 -2.60 2.53
C SER A 81 2.34 -3.37 1.90
N GLY A 82 1.32 -2.67 1.42
CA GLY A 82 0.16 -3.25 0.73
C GLY A 82 0.31 -3.22 -0.79
N GLY A 83 -0.63 -3.87 -1.48
CA GLY A 83 -0.74 -3.75 -2.93
C GLY A 83 -1.96 -2.91 -3.32
N THR A 84 -1.80 -2.04 -4.31
CA THR A 84 -2.89 -1.26 -4.90
C THR A 84 -3.18 -1.74 -6.32
N TYR A 85 -4.19 -1.19 -6.95
CA TYR A 85 -4.51 -1.46 -8.37
C TYR A 85 -3.37 -1.07 -9.31
N ALA A 86 -2.52 -0.10 -8.93
CA ALA A 86 -1.35 0.32 -9.72
C ALA A 86 -0.45 -0.86 -10.11
N ARG A 87 -0.33 -1.88 -9.26
CA ARG A 87 0.46 -3.09 -9.57
C ARG A 87 -0.04 -3.91 -10.77
N LYS A 88 -1.28 -3.69 -11.21
CA LYS A 88 -1.88 -4.36 -12.35
C LYS A 88 -1.81 -3.55 -13.65
N LEU A 89 -1.35 -2.32 -13.56
CA LEU A 89 -1.24 -1.40 -14.67
C LEU A 89 0.24 -1.17 -14.99
N PRO A 90 0.64 -1.21 -16.26
CA PRO A 90 2.01 -0.88 -16.64
C PRO A 90 2.29 0.60 -16.33
N ARG A 91 3.49 0.87 -15.80
CA ARG A 91 3.97 2.23 -15.54
C ARG A 91 3.00 3.10 -14.73
N ALA A 92 2.42 2.54 -13.65
CA ALA A 92 1.49 3.23 -12.79
C ALA A 92 2.03 3.38 -11.36
N PHE A 93 1.73 4.50 -10.74
CA PHE A 93 1.90 4.73 -9.32
C PHE A 93 0.55 5.03 -8.66
N ALA A 94 0.46 4.86 -7.35
CA ALA A 94 -0.76 5.08 -6.61
C ALA A 94 -0.70 6.40 -5.84
N CYS A 95 -1.81 7.13 -5.82
CA CYS A 95 -2.05 8.24 -4.93
C CYS A 95 -3.24 7.89 -4.04
N GLY A 96 -3.13 8.20 -2.75
CA GLY A 96 -4.19 7.95 -1.78
C GLY A 96 -4.89 9.23 -1.33
N THR A 97 -5.91 9.06 -0.52
CA THR A 97 -6.69 10.15 0.10
C THR A 97 -6.14 10.59 1.45
N GLY A 98 -4.95 10.07 1.84
CA GLY A 98 -4.30 10.43 3.11
C GLY A 98 -3.96 11.91 3.17
N MET A 99 -4.56 12.63 4.11
CA MET A 99 -4.33 14.05 4.35
C MET A 99 -4.41 14.37 5.83
N PRO A 100 -3.75 15.45 6.28
CA PRO A 100 -3.80 15.92 7.66
C PRO A 100 -5.16 16.59 7.93
N LEU A 101 -6.21 15.80 8.06
CA LEU A 101 -7.53 16.27 8.50
C LEU A 101 -7.77 15.86 9.95
N PRO A 102 -8.61 16.60 10.68
CA PRO A 102 -9.01 16.20 12.02
C PRO A 102 -9.53 14.76 12.07
N PRO A 103 -9.34 14.05 13.16
CA PRO A 103 -9.93 12.73 13.34
C PRO A 103 -11.46 12.79 13.29
N ALA A 104 -12.10 11.64 13.19
CA ALA A 104 -13.55 11.54 13.33
C ALA A 104 -13.99 12.09 14.69
N PRO A 105 -15.20 12.68 14.78
CA PRO A 105 -15.75 13.11 16.06
C PRO A 105 -15.76 11.99 17.08
N GLU A 106 -15.49 12.33 18.35
CA GLU A 106 -15.54 11.37 19.43
C GLU A 106 -16.95 10.76 19.54
N GLY A 107 -17.03 9.45 19.75
CA GLY A 107 -18.29 8.73 19.84
C GLY A 107 -18.97 8.39 18.51
N LEU A 108 -18.42 8.82 17.37
CA LEU A 108 -19.00 8.46 16.06
C LEU A 108 -18.88 6.97 15.76
N PHE A 109 -17.79 6.34 16.20
CA PHE A 109 -17.55 4.91 16.03
C PHE A 109 -17.25 4.24 17.36
N LEU A 110 -17.53 2.95 17.45
CA LEU A 110 -17.08 2.13 18.56
C LEU A 110 -15.56 1.99 18.52
N LYS A 111 -14.95 1.65 19.65
CA LYS A 111 -13.50 1.39 19.71
C LYS A 111 -13.11 0.26 18.76
N GLY A 112 -12.16 0.52 17.86
CA GLY A 112 -11.71 -0.42 16.84
C GLY A 112 -12.58 -0.44 15.58
N HIS A 113 -13.44 0.56 15.37
CA HIS A 113 -14.29 0.75 14.20
C HIS A 113 -13.94 2.05 13.46
N GLY A 114 -14.33 2.14 12.19
CA GLY A 114 -14.31 3.37 11.39
C GLY A 114 -12.99 3.70 10.71
N ASP A 115 -11.89 3.06 11.07
CA ASP A 115 -10.58 3.26 10.43
C ASP A 115 -10.31 2.22 9.34
N TYR A 116 -9.19 2.37 8.64
CA TYR A 116 -8.77 1.46 7.55
C TYR A 116 -8.76 0.00 8.00
N HIS A 117 -9.40 -0.87 7.24
CA HIS A 117 -9.49 -2.31 7.48
C HIS A 117 -10.18 -2.69 8.81
N GLN A 118 -10.96 -1.80 9.37
CA GLN A 118 -11.80 -2.05 10.54
C GLN A 118 -13.28 -2.18 10.15
N PRO A 119 -14.13 -2.77 11.00
CA PRO A 119 -15.57 -2.69 10.81
C PRO A 119 -16.03 -1.23 10.68
N ASP A 120 -17.09 -0.98 9.91
CA ASP A 120 -17.62 0.35 9.63
C ASP A 120 -16.60 1.32 9.02
N GLU A 121 -15.64 0.79 8.24
CA GLU A 121 -14.61 1.60 7.55
C GLU A 121 -15.28 2.76 6.82
N ALA A 122 -14.87 3.99 7.14
CA ALA A 122 -15.46 5.20 6.62
C ALA A 122 -14.41 6.25 6.26
N ILE A 123 -14.79 7.15 5.36
CA ILE A 123 -13.99 8.31 4.96
C ILE A 123 -14.85 9.57 5.02
N SER A 124 -14.31 10.68 5.53
CA SER A 124 -15.05 11.94 5.54
C SER A 124 -15.23 12.49 4.12
N LEU A 125 -16.41 13.04 3.83
CA LEU A 125 -16.70 13.69 2.53
C LEU A 125 -15.69 14.80 2.22
N LYS A 126 -15.29 15.59 3.22
CA LYS A 126 -14.27 16.63 3.06
C LYS A 126 -12.94 16.07 2.56
N ARG A 127 -12.55 14.86 3.00
CA ARG A 127 -11.35 14.18 2.51
C ARG A 127 -11.50 13.78 1.04
N VAL A 128 -12.67 13.28 0.67
CA VAL A 128 -12.97 12.93 -0.73
C VAL A 128 -12.95 14.17 -1.63
N GLU A 129 -13.59 15.26 -1.22
CA GLU A 129 -13.60 16.52 -1.96
C GLU A 129 -12.17 17.06 -2.19
N MET A 130 -11.35 17.11 -1.14
CA MET A 130 -9.96 17.56 -1.26
C MET A 130 -9.16 16.63 -2.17
N ALA A 131 -9.35 15.31 -2.08
CA ALA A 131 -8.68 14.36 -2.95
C ALA A 131 -9.04 14.60 -4.41
N LEU A 132 -10.31 14.82 -4.73
CA LEU A 132 -10.75 15.16 -6.09
C LEU A 132 -10.07 16.42 -6.62
N VAL A 133 -10.00 17.48 -5.82
CA VAL A 133 -9.33 18.72 -6.22
C VAL A 133 -7.84 18.48 -6.50
N ILE A 134 -7.17 17.69 -5.64
CA ILE A 134 -5.75 17.35 -5.82
C ILE A 134 -5.55 16.54 -7.09
N TYR A 135 -6.39 15.52 -7.34
CA TYR A 135 -6.28 14.68 -8.53
C TYR A 135 -6.52 15.47 -9.80
N ILE A 136 -7.59 16.26 -9.87
CA ILE A 136 -7.89 17.06 -11.06
C ILE A 136 -6.73 18.03 -11.36
N LYS A 137 -6.26 18.78 -10.36
CA LYS A 137 -5.16 19.71 -10.56
C LYS A 137 -3.85 19.03 -10.92
N GLY A 138 -3.52 17.93 -10.24
CA GLY A 138 -2.31 17.16 -10.51
C GLY A 138 -2.32 16.54 -11.91
N ILE A 139 -3.42 15.92 -12.32
CA ILE A 139 -3.57 15.34 -13.66
C ILE A 139 -3.45 16.44 -14.74
N LEU A 140 -4.14 17.57 -14.58
CA LEU A 140 -4.03 18.67 -15.53
C LEU A 140 -2.60 19.23 -15.65
N GLU A 141 -1.88 19.31 -14.54
CA GLU A 141 -0.47 19.74 -14.57
C GLU A 141 0.43 18.68 -15.22
N ILE A 142 0.20 17.39 -14.97
CA ILE A 142 0.92 16.30 -15.64
C ILE A 142 0.69 16.38 -17.16
N CYS A 143 -0.55 16.46 -17.61
CA CYS A 143 -0.87 16.55 -19.04
C CYS A 143 -0.24 17.76 -19.74
N ARG A 144 -0.02 18.85 -19.01
CA ARG A 144 0.61 20.07 -19.57
C ARG A 144 2.13 20.01 -19.62
N LYS A 145 2.75 19.33 -18.67
CA LYS A 145 4.21 19.39 -18.43
C LYS A 145 4.96 18.13 -18.79
N VAL A 146 4.29 16.99 -18.80
CA VAL A 146 4.91 15.70 -19.11
C VAL A 146 4.46 15.27 -20.50
N LYS A 147 5.43 15.08 -21.41
CA LYS A 147 5.14 14.42 -22.69
C LYS A 147 4.92 12.95 -22.41
N LEU A 148 3.73 12.47 -22.65
CA LEU A 148 3.32 11.06 -22.53
C LEU A 148 3.83 10.23 -23.68
#